data_28b8798f8c11a5ae2901e56c3573c7db
#
_entry.id   28b8798f8c11a5ae2901e56c3573c7db
#
_cell.length_a   1.000
_cell.length_b   1.000
_cell.length_c   1.000
_cell.angle_alpha   90.00
_cell.angle_beta   90.00
_cell.angle_gamma   90.00
#
_symmetry.space_group_name_H-M   'P 1'
#
loop_
_entity.id
_entity.type
_entity.pdbx_description
1 polymer ?
#
loop_
_entity_poly.entity_id
_entity_poly.type
_entity_poly.pdbx_seq_one_letter_code
_entity_poly.pdbx_strand_id
1 'polypeptide(L)'
;MVVWVTEAKALPDLKLWLRFSDASEGEVDLREFIEADRRTIVRQLRDPVVFATLRVDADTVVWANGFDLAPEFLRARLNTNAAA
;
A
#
# COMPACT_ATOMS: atom_id res chain seq x y z
N MET A 1 -11.87 12.23 -11.00
CA MET A 1 -12.22 12.23 -9.57
C MET A 1 -10.99 11.84 -8.76
N VAL A 2 -10.74 12.58 -7.69
CA VAL A 2 -9.60 12.29 -6.81
C VAL A 2 -10.02 11.28 -5.76
N VAL A 3 -9.22 10.24 -5.61
CA VAL A 3 -9.46 9.18 -4.63
C VAL A 3 -8.28 9.14 -3.68
N TRP A 4 -8.55 9.03 -2.36
CA TRP A 4 -7.51 8.93 -1.35
C TRP A 4 -7.74 7.71 -0.46
N VAL A 5 -6.71 7.32 0.30
CA VAL A 5 -6.76 6.17 1.19
C VAL A 5 -7.36 6.59 2.53
N THR A 6 -8.34 5.85 3.00
CA THR A 6 -8.97 6.11 4.30
C THR A 6 -8.55 5.10 5.36
N GLU A 7 -8.23 3.87 5.00
CA GLU A 7 -7.75 2.85 5.92
C GLU A 7 -6.69 1.99 5.25
N ALA A 8 -5.75 1.48 6.04
CA ALA A 8 -4.71 0.59 5.54
C ALA A 8 -4.27 -0.38 6.63
N LYS A 9 -3.97 -1.61 6.22
CA LYS A 9 -3.44 -2.65 7.09
C LYS A 9 -2.37 -3.44 6.37
N ALA A 10 -1.30 -3.79 7.07
CA ALA A 10 -0.29 -4.69 6.55
C ALA A 10 -0.80 -6.13 6.61
N LEU A 11 -0.57 -6.86 5.52
CA LEU A 11 -0.89 -8.28 5.43
C LEU A 11 0.41 -9.07 5.21
N PRO A 12 0.40 -10.39 5.38
CA PRO A 12 1.57 -11.22 5.07
C PRO A 12 1.98 -11.10 3.61
N ASP A 13 3.24 -11.42 3.34
CA ASP A 13 3.80 -11.50 1.98
C ASP A 13 3.80 -10.15 1.23
N LEU A 14 4.02 -9.05 1.97
CA LEU A 14 4.14 -7.70 1.39
C LEU A 14 2.87 -7.26 0.66
N LYS A 15 1.73 -7.66 1.19
CA LYS A 15 0.42 -7.22 0.72
C LYS A 15 -0.17 -6.21 1.69
N LEU A 16 -1.06 -5.39 1.18
CA LEU A 16 -1.84 -4.42 1.96
C LEU A 16 -3.32 -4.68 1.77
N TRP A 17 -4.09 -4.44 2.83
CA TRP A 17 -5.52 -4.21 2.68
C TRP A 17 -5.76 -2.71 2.77
N LEU A 18 -6.55 -2.18 1.83
CA LEU A 18 -6.82 -0.75 1.73
C LEU A 18 -8.29 -0.50 1.54
N ARG A 19 -8.76 0.63 2.09
CA ARG A 19 -10.05 1.22 1.75
C ARG A 19 -9.81 2.63 1.24
N PHE A 20 -10.56 3.01 0.22
CA PHE A 20 -10.43 4.33 -0.41
C PHE A 20 -11.67 5.17 -0.16
N SER A 21 -11.56 6.46 -0.45
CA SER A 21 -12.64 7.44 -0.24
C SER A 21 -13.89 7.18 -1.07
N ASP A 22 -13.76 6.42 -2.16
CA ASP A 22 -14.91 6.03 -3.01
C ASP A 22 -15.57 4.74 -2.51
N ALA A 23 -15.25 4.31 -1.30
CA ALA A 23 -15.74 3.08 -0.67
C ALA A 23 -15.21 1.79 -1.30
N SER A 24 -14.33 1.86 -2.29
CA SER A 24 -13.66 0.66 -2.79
C SER A 24 -12.67 0.17 -1.74
N GLU A 25 -12.51 -1.15 -1.65
CA GLU A 25 -11.58 -1.78 -0.73
C GLU A 25 -11.10 -3.11 -1.28
N GLY A 26 -9.96 -3.56 -0.80
CA GLY A 26 -9.40 -4.83 -1.21
C GLY A 26 -7.91 -4.90 -0.91
N GLU A 27 -7.26 -5.88 -1.52
CA GLU A 27 -5.84 -6.12 -1.32
C GLU A 27 -5.03 -5.52 -2.46
N VAL A 28 -3.83 -5.07 -2.10
CA VAL A 28 -2.82 -4.66 -3.07
C VAL A 28 -1.58 -5.48 -2.79
N ASP A 29 -1.07 -6.17 -3.80
CA ASP A 29 0.15 -6.95 -3.71
C ASP A 29 1.32 -6.06 -4.13
N LEU A 30 2.21 -5.76 -3.19
CA LEU A 30 3.39 -4.93 -3.44
C LEU A 30 4.66 -5.76 -3.58
N ARG A 31 4.56 -7.09 -3.54
CA ARG A 31 5.75 -7.94 -3.51
C ARG A 31 6.66 -7.72 -4.71
N GLU A 32 6.11 -7.78 -5.92
CA GLU A 32 6.92 -7.60 -7.13
C GLU A 32 7.52 -6.20 -7.20
N PHE A 33 6.72 -5.19 -6.84
CA PHE A 33 7.19 -3.82 -6.83
C PHE A 33 8.39 -3.65 -5.88
N ILE A 34 8.25 -4.16 -4.65
CA ILE A 34 9.30 -4.02 -3.63
C ILE A 34 10.54 -4.81 -4.02
N GLU A 35 10.37 -6.01 -4.57
CA GLU A 35 11.50 -6.85 -4.95
C GLU A 35 12.27 -6.30 -6.16
N ALA A 36 11.58 -5.62 -7.06
CA ALA A 36 12.19 -5.07 -8.26
C ALA A 36 12.85 -3.71 -8.05
N ASP A 37 12.50 -2.99 -6.99
CA ASP A 37 13.01 -1.65 -6.75
C ASP A 37 14.36 -1.71 -6.05
N ARG A 38 15.33 -0.94 -6.53
CA ARG A 38 16.70 -0.95 -6.01
C ARG A 38 16.97 0.11 -4.96
N ARG A 39 16.04 1.03 -4.75
CA ARG A 39 16.23 2.09 -3.75
C ARG A 39 16.26 1.49 -2.35
N THR A 40 17.20 1.95 -1.53
CA THR A 40 17.35 1.45 -0.17
C THR A 40 16.07 1.61 0.64
N ILE A 41 15.39 2.75 0.50
CA ILE A 41 14.16 3.02 1.24
C ILE A 41 13.06 2.00 0.92
N VAL A 42 12.98 1.52 -0.33
CA VAL A 42 11.99 0.51 -0.71
C VAL A 42 12.44 -0.87 -0.25
N ARG A 43 13.73 -1.17 -0.35
CA ARG A 43 14.26 -2.47 0.07
C ARG A 43 14.06 -2.73 1.56
N GLN A 44 14.05 -1.69 2.38
CA GLN A 44 13.77 -1.80 3.80
C GLN A 44 12.38 -2.39 4.06
N LEU A 45 11.44 -2.20 3.15
CA LEU A 45 10.08 -2.73 3.29
C LEU A 45 10.01 -4.25 3.16
N ARG A 46 11.09 -4.90 2.73
CA ARG A 46 11.16 -6.37 2.70
C ARG A 46 11.16 -6.97 4.10
N ASP A 47 11.59 -6.20 5.10
CA ASP A 47 11.53 -6.60 6.49
C ASP A 47 10.08 -6.50 6.98
N PRO A 48 9.46 -7.60 7.43
CA PRO A 48 8.07 -7.56 7.88
C PRO A 48 7.82 -6.57 9.00
N VAL A 49 8.80 -6.35 9.87
CA VAL A 49 8.67 -5.38 10.97
C VAL A 49 8.57 -3.97 10.41
N VAL A 50 9.41 -3.62 9.44
CA VAL A 50 9.36 -2.31 8.79
C VAL A 50 8.07 -2.16 7.98
N PHE A 51 7.70 -3.19 7.24
CA PHE A 51 6.48 -3.16 6.43
C PHE A 51 5.24 -2.91 7.29
N ALA A 52 5.20 -3.47 8.48
CA ALA A 52 4.07 -3.32 9.40
C ALA A 52 3.95 -1.93 10.02
N THR A 53 4.94 -1.05 9.82
CA THR A 53 4.89 0.32 10.37
C THR A 53 4.04 1.27 9.54
N LEU A 54 3.42 0.79 8.47
CA LEU A 54 2.60 1.65 7.62
C LEU A 54 1.46 2.31 8.40
N ARG A 55 1.10 3.50 7.93
CA ARG A 55 -0.05 4.23 8.46
C ARG A 55 -0.64 5.08 7.35
N VAL A 56 -1.86 5.56 7.57
CA VAL A 56 -2.47 6.54 6.67
C VAL A 56 -2.07 7.94 7.16
N ASP A 57 -1.48 8.71 6.27
CA ASP A 57 -1.07 10.07 6.55
C ASP A 57 -1.13 10.85 5.24
N ALA A 58 -1.61 12.10 5.30
CA ALA A 58 -1.75 12.94 4.10
C ALA A 58 -2.51 12.21 2.98
N ASP A 59 -3.56 11.48 3.35
CA ASP A 59 -4.48 10.81 2.42
C ASP A 59 -3.86 9.63 1.66
N THR A 60 -2.72 9.12 2.11
CA THR A 60 -2.11 7.96 1.48
C THR A 60 -1.40 7.08 2.52
N VAL A 61 -0.74 6.03 2.05
CA VAL A 61 0.01 5.11 2.90
C VAL A 61 1.44 5.59 3.02
N VAL A 62 1.91 5.72 4.26
CA VAL A 62 3.28 6.15 4.59
C VAL A 62 3.88 5.15 5.57
N TRP A 63 5.13 4.79 5.36
CA TRP A 63 5.89 3.93 6.28
C TRP A 63 6.76 4.77 7.21
N ALA A 64 7.17 4.17 8.33
CA ALA A 64 7.96 4.87 9.34
C ALA A 64 9.30 5.40 8.81
N ASN A 65 9.84 4.79 7.76
CA ASN A 65 11.09 5.24 7.14
C ASN A 65 10.88 6.42 6.18
N GLY A 66 9.64 6.92 6.05
CA GLY A 66 9.33 8.06 5.19
C GLY A 66 8.92 7.70 3.77
N PHE A 67 8.97 6.43 3.40
CA PHE A 67 8.51 6.04 2.08
C PHE A 67 6.98 6.11 1.99
N ASP A 68 6.47 6.62 0.88
CA ASP A 68 5.03 6.65 0.63
C ASP A 68 4.73 6.22 -0.81
N LEU A 69 3.46 5.92 -1.06
CA LEU A 69 2.96 5.59 -2.38
C LEU A 69 1.71 6.43 -2.64
N ALA A 70 1.60 6.94 -3.86
CA ALA A 70 0.45 7.77 -4.23
C ALA A 70 -0.84 6.95 -4.21
N PRO A 71 -1.97 7.55 -3.79
CA PRO A 71 -3.25 6.84 -3.81
C PRO A 71 -3.61 6.28 -5.18
N GLU A 72 -3.30 7.01 -6.26
CA GLU A 72 -3.58 6.57 -7.62
C GLU A 72 -2.81 5.31 -7.98
N PHE A 73 -1.56 5.23 -7.54
CA PHE A 73 -0.72 4.05 -7.74
C PHE A 73 -1.37 2.83 -7.06
N LEU A 74 -1.79 3.01 -5.82
CA LEU A 74 -2.40 1.94 -5.03
C LEU A 74 -3.78 1.55 -5.59
N ARG A 75 -4.58 2.54 -5.98
CA ARG A 75 -5.92 2.29 -6.50
C ARG A 75 -5.86 1.49 -7.80
N ALA A 76 -4.90 1.78 -8.66
CA ALA A 76 -4.72 1.07 -9.91
C ALA A 76 -4.35 -0.40 -9.72
N ARG A 77 -3.78 -0.73 -8.55
CA ARG A 77 -3.37 -2.10 -8.21
C ARG A 77 -4.35 -2.82 -7.31
N LEU A 78 -5.46 -2.17 -6.96
CA LEU A 78 -6.43 -2.75 -6.04
C LEU A 78 -7.05 -4.00 -6.65
N ASN A 79 -6.90 -5.11 -5.95
CA ASN A 79 -7.55 -6.36 -6.32
C ASN A 79 -8.82 -6.48 -5.50
N THR A 80 -9.93 -6.16 -6.14
CA THR A 80 -11.24 -6.29 -5.52
C THR A 80 -11.92 -7.48 -6.15
N ASN A 81 -12.19 -8.51 -5.42
CA ASN A 81 -12.96 -9.63 -5.96
C ASN A 81 -14.42 -9.24 -6.25
N ALA A 82 -14.78 -8.01 -5.95
CA ALA A 82 -16.12 -7.51 -6.19
C ALA A 82 -16.51 -7.49 -7.66
N ALA A 83 -15.53 -7.48 -8.55
CA ALA A 83 -15.78 -7.49 -9.99
C ALA A 83 -16.18 -8.88 -10.50
N ALA A 84 -16.03 -9.87 -9.68
CA ALA A 84 -16.37 -11.23 -10.07
C ALA A 84 -17.88 -11.42 -10.21
#